data_de8c4081d940a2b724339d4c6e1e393f
#
_entry.id   de8c4081d940a2b724339d4c6e1e393f
#
_cell.length_a   1.000
_cell.length_b   1.000
_cell.length_c   1.000
_cell.angle_alpha   90.00
_cell.angle_beta   90.00
_cell.angle_gamma   90.00
#
_symmetry.space_group_name_H-M   'P 1'
#
loop_
_entity.id
_entity.type
_entity.pdbx_description
1 polymer ?
#
loop_
_entity_poly.entity_id
_entity_poly.type
_entity_poly.pdbx_seq_one_letter_code
_entity_poly.pdbx_strand_id
1 'polypeptide(L)'
;VFSLLVFLFSCGKKEAEKVEKLPAEDKKTETTETVKKERIISITGVGDIMLGSNYPSNSLLPPNNSNILKDVESELKNSDITFGNLEGTLFDSGGTPKTCANPSVCYVFRTPSTFGKYLADSGFDVMSIANNHNGDFGAIGRQKTKENLDSLGIKYAGLAGTNESVIFEKDGVKYGFAAFAPNNGTVSINDIEHAKEVVKNLKAN
;
A
#
# COMPACT_ATOMS: atom_id res chain seq x y z
N VAL A 1 8.03 -0.34 16.33
CA VAL A 1 8.19 -1.46 15.37
C VAL A 1 8.22 -0.87 13.99
N PHE A 2 9.39 -0.89 13.33
CA PHE A 2 9.53 -0.34 11.98
C PHE A 2 8.95 -1.32 10.97
N SER A 3 7.98 -0.88 10.17
CA SER A 3 7.56 -1.55 8.93
C SER A 3 8.45 -1.02 7.80
N LEU A 4 9.18 -1.92 7.12
CA LEU A 4 10.00 -1.54 5.98
C LEU A 4 9.14 -1.62 4.71
N LEU A 5 8.95 -0.47 4.08
CA LEU A 5 8.24 -0.35 2.80
C LEU A 5 9.25 -0.23 1.66
N VAL A 6 9.09 -1.05 0.65
CA VAL A 6 9.97 -1.04 -0.53
C VAL A 6 9.15 -0.73 -1.78
N PHE A 7 9.48 0.40 -2.43
CA PHE A 7 9.01 0.73 -3.77
C PHE A 7 10.05 0.34 -4.82
N LEU A 8 9.59 -0.30 -5.88
CA LEU A 8 10.45 -0.65 -7.01
C LEU A 8 9.87 -0.07 -8.29
N PHE A 9 10.71 0.69 -8.99
CA PHE A 9 10.41 1.19 -10.32
C PHE A 9 11.00 0.25 -11.37
N SER A 10 10.19 -0.20 -12.32
CA SER A 10 10.67 -0.95 -13.48
C SER A 10 10.82 -0.01 -14.66
N CYS A 11 12.06 0.34 -14.99
CA CYS A 11 12.41 1.02 -16.23
C CYS A 11 12.76 -0.05 -17.27
N GLY A 12 11.80 -0.42 -18.12
CA GLY A 12 12.03 -1.41 -19.19
C GLY A 12 12.96 -0.87 -20.27
N LYS A 13 14.19 -1.41 -20.35
CA LYS A 13 15.04 -1.25 -21.54
C LYS A 13 14.57 -2.23 -22.60
N LYS A 14 14.11 -1.73 -23.74
CA LYS A 14 14.02 -2.55 -24.96
C LYS A 14 15.38 -2.57 -25.66
N GLU A 15 15.93 -3.75 -25.84
CA GLU A 15 17.07 -3.98 -26.73
C GLU A 15 16.70 -3.68 -28.17
N ALA A 16 17.59 -3.00 -28.89
CA ALA A 16 17.44 -2.66 -30.28
C ALA A 16 17.94 -3.82 -31.15
N GLU A 17 17.07 -4.36 -31.97
CA GLU A 17 17.39 -5.32 -33.02
C GLU A 17 18.12 -4.62 -34.18
N LYS A 18 19.22 -5.24 -34.61
CA LYS A 18 20.12 -4.74 -35.63
C LYS A 18 19.58 -5.09 -37.01
N VAL A 19 19.13 -4.11 -37.76
CA VAL A 19 18.73 -4.29 -39.17
C VAL A 19 19.85 -3.83 -40.08
N GLU A 20 20.20 -4.72 -41.02
CA GLU A 20 21.21 -4.58 -42.06
C GLU A 20 20.76 -3.57 -43.13
N LYS A 21 21.70 -2.75 -43.61
CA LYS A 21 21.48 -1.66 -44.58
C LYS A 21 21.45 -2.18 -46.00
N LEU A 22 20.48 -1.74 -46.78
CA LEU A 22 20.54 -1.60 -48.23
C LEU A 22 20.57 -0.12 -48.61
N PRO A 23 21.19 0.25 -49.78
CA PRO A 23 21.63 1.62 -50.01
C PRO A 23 20.56 2.56 -50.60
N ALA A 24 20.81 3.81 -50.39
CA ALA A 24 20.05 5.03 -50.40
C ALA A 24 19.34 5.46 -51.69
N GLU A 25 18.23 6.16 -51.46
CA GLU A 25 17.82 7.34 -52.27
C GLU A 25 17.54 8.51 -51.34
N ASP A 26 18.12 9.66 -51.65
CA ASP A 26 18.00 10.90 -50.89
C ASP A 26 16.60 11.46 -50.87
N LYS A 27 15.90 11.33 -49.74
CA LYS A 27 14.82 12.22 -49.34
C LYS A 27 15.13 12.79 -47.99
N LYS A 28 15.35 14.10 -47.92
CA LYS A 28 15.41 14.88 -46.69
C LYS A 28 14.14 14.62 -45.87
N THR A 29 14.20 13.70 -44.94
CA THR A 29 13.15 13.49 -43.96
C THR A 29 13.59 14.25 -42.70
N GLU A 30 12.87 15.31 -42.38
CA GLU A 30 12.98 15.95 -41.08
C GLU A 30 12.67 14.89 -40.03
N THR A 31 13.71 14.40 -39.37
CA THR A 31 13.60 13.55 -38.21
C THR A 31 13.18 14.45 -37.04
N THR A 32 11.91 14.54 -36.77
CA THR A 32 11.42 15.05 -35.50
C THR A 32 11.89 14.07 -34.41
N GLU A 33 13.03 14.35 -33.80
CA GLU A 33 13.40 13.71 -32.55
C GLU A 33 12.31 14.04 -31.54
N THR A 34 11.44 13.08 -31.26
CA THR A 34 10.53 13.16 -30.11
C THR A 34 11.38 13.11 -28.85
N VAL A 35 11.73 14.28 -28.32
CA VAL A 35 12.34 14.40 -27.00
C VAL A 35 11.38 13.73 -26.01
N LYS A 36 11.76 12.56 -25.55
CA LYS A 36 11.01 11.82 -24.55
C LYS A 36 11.05 12.65 -23.25
N LYS A 37 9.99 13.39 -22.99
CA LYS A 37 9.88 14.23 -21.80
C LYS A 37 10.05 13.33 -20.56
N GLU A 38 11.08 13.53 -19.79
CA GLU A 38 11.27 12.83 -18.52
C GLU A 38 10.08 13.14 -17.61
N ARG A 39 9.44 12.08 -17.10
CA ARG A 39 8.36 12.21 -16.13
C ARG A 39 8.95 12.05 -14.72
N ILE A 40 8.82 13.07 -13.91
CA ILE A 40 9.10 13.02 -12.48
C ILE A 40 7.86 12.43 -11.80
N ILE A 41 8.06 11.45 -10.94
CA ILE A 41 7.03 10.82 -10.12
C ILE A 41 7.28 11.18 -8.68
N SER A 42 6.27 11.77 -8.04
CA SER A 42 6.27 12.11 -6.63
C SER A 42 5.58 11.02 -5.81
N ILE A 43 6.17 10.68 -4.65
CA ILE A 43 5.61 9.68 -3.75
C ILE A 43 5.57 10.24 -2.34
N THR A 44 4.39 10.24 -1.73
CA THR A 44 4.21 10.58 -0.32
C THR A 44 4.04 9.31 0.50
N GLY A 45 4.86 9.16 1.54
CA GLY A 45 4.76 8.08 2.51
C GLY A 45 4.50 8.63 3.91
N VAL A 46 3.56 8.02 4.62
CA VAL A 46 3.30 8.29 6.03
C VAL A 46 3.53 7.03 6.86
N GLY A 47 3.67 7.20 8.17
CA GLY A 47 3.81 6.11 9.13
C GLY A 47 2.50 5.40 9.46
N ASP A 48 2.31 5.07 10.74
CA ASP A 48 1.15 4.36 11.24
C ASP A 48 -0.10 5.25 11.20
N ILE A 49 -1.15 4.73 10.59
CA ILE A 49 -2.46 5.39 10.46
C ILE A 49 -3.44 4.67 11.36
N MET A 50 -3.85 5.33 12.43
CA MET A 50 -4.83 4.86 13.38
C MET A 50 -5.97 5.89 13.46
N LEU A 51 -7.07 5.64 12.75
CA LEU A 51 -8.19 6.57 12.64
C LEU A 51 -9.14 6.56 13.86
N GLY A 52 -8.82 5.76 14.86
CA GLY A 52 -9.62 5.52 16.05
C GLY A 52 -10.12 4.08 16.14
N SER A 53 -10.68 3.72 17.30
CA SER A 53 -11.16 2.36 17.53
C SER A 53 -12.51 2.37 18.25
N ASN A 54 -13.43 1.52 17.81
CA ASN A 54 -14.70 1.26 18.50
C ASN A 54 -14.61 0.07 19.48
N TYR A 55 -13.40 -0.42 19.75
CA TYR A 55 -13.16 -1.52 20.67
C TYR A 55 -12.13 -1.11 21.75
N PRO A 56 -12.39 -1.44 23.02
CA PRO A 56 -13.58 -2.12 23.57
C PRO A 56 -14.80 -1.22 23.65
N SER A 57 -14.67 0.07 23.42
CA SER A 57 -15.73 1.06 23.42
C SER A 57 -15.44 2.20 22.44
N ASN A 58 -16.45 3.03 22.15
CA ASN A 58 -16.30 4.19 21.26
C ASN A 58 -15.46 5.35 21.84
N SER A 59 -14.91 5.22 23.04
CA SER A 59 -14.12 6.28 23.68
C SER A 59 -12.80 6.58 22.94
N LEU A 60 -12.35 5.68 22.07
CA LEU A 60 -11.15 5.86 21.25
C LEU A 60 -11.47 6.38 19.83
N LEU A 61 -12.72 6.70 19.55
CA LEU A 61 -13.09 7.35 18.29
C LEU A 61 -12.88 8.87 18.40
N PRO A 62 -12.53 9.53 17.28
CA PRO A 62 -12.47 10.99 17.23
C PRO A 62 -13.81 11.63 17.61
N PRO A 63 -13.84 12.81 18.25
CA PRO A 63 -15.07 13.49 18.57
C PRO A 63 -15.96 13.67 17.33
N ASN A 64 -17.26 13.33 17.48
CA ASN A 64 -18.25 13.36 16.40
C ASN A 64 -17.84 12.52 15.16
N ASN A 65 -17.01 11.51 15.34
CA ASN A 65 -16.45 10.71 14.23
C ASN A 65 -15.79 11.57 13.15
N SER A 66 -15.12 12.65 13.56
CA SER A 66 -14.51 13.61 12.63
C SER A 66 -13.34 13.00 11.84
N ASN A 67 -13.12 13.50 10.63
CA ASN A 67 -11.96 13.14 9.82
C ASN A 67 -10.69 13.79 10.39
N ILE A 68 -9.84 12.99 11.03
CA ILE A 68 -8.57 13.44 11.61
C ILE A 68 -7.47 13.71 10.57
N LEU A 69 -7.69 13.30 9.30
CA LEU A 69 -6.75 13.54 8.20
C LEU A 69 -7.02 14.85 7.46
N LYS A 70 -8.12 15.55 7.81
CA LYS A 70 -8.60 16.72 7.08
C LYS A 70 -7.55 17.83 6.92
N ASP A 71 -6.79 18.09 7.97
CA ASP A 71 -5.82 19.20 7.99
C ASP A 71 -4.54 18.90 7.18
N VAL A 72 -4.29 17.62 6.85
CA VAL A 72 -3.15 17.17 6.04
C VAL A 72 -3.57 16.62 4.67
N GLU A 73 -4.86 16.67 4.36
CA GLU A 73 -5.44 16.12 3.13
C GLU A 73 -4.82 16.69 1.87
N SER A 74 -4.55 18.01 1.85
CA SER A 74 -3.92 18.68 0.71
C SER A 74 -2.51 18.14 0.44
N GLU A 75 -1.74 17.89 1.49
CA GLU A 75 -0.38 17.36 1.37
C GLU A 75 -0.38 15.92 0.88
N LEU A 76 -1.32 15.11 1.39
CA LEU A 76 -1.47 13.71 1.00
C LEU A 76 -1.88 13.57 -0.47
N LYS A 77 -2.72 14.47 -0.97
CA LYS A 77 -3.18 14.49 -2.37
C LYS A 77 -2.18 15.05 -3.37
N ASN A 78 -1.14 15.71 -2.91
CA ASN A 78 -0.19 16.43 -3.77
C ASN A 78 0.91 15.54 -4.37
N SER A 79 0.69 14.23 -4.43
CA SER A 79 1.66 13.28 -4.98
C SER A 79 1.01 12.33 -5.98
N ASP A 80 1.82 11.80 -6.90
CA ASP A 80 1.35 10.79 -7.85
C ASP A 80 0.93 9.51 -7.12
N ILE A 81 1.64 9.14 -6.05
CA ILE A 81 1.31 7.99 -5.19
C ILE A 81 1.39 8.40 -3.72
N THR A 82 0.36 8.02 -2.95
CA THR A 82 0.34 8.19 -1.50
C THR A 82 0.12 6.84 -0.81
N PHE A 83 0.97 6.54 0.16
CA PHE A 83 0.90 5.30 0.93
C PHE A 83 1.12 5.51 2.43
N GLY A 84 0.68 4.53 3.23
CA GLY A 84 0.92 4.48 4.67
C GLY A 84 0.73 3.08 5.25
N ASN A 85 0.93 2.94 6.56
CA ASN A 85 0.64 1.71 7.29
C ASN A 85 -0.72 1.82 7.98
N LEU A 86 -1.72 1.07 7.52
CA LEU A 86 -3.02 0.99 8.19
C LEU A 86 -2.88 0.12 9.44
N GLU A 87 -2.69 0.76 10.59
CA GLU A 87 -2.49 0.08 11.85
C GLU A 87 -3.81 -0.26 12.53
N GLY A 88 -4.14 -1.55 12.51
CA GLY A 88 -5.40 -2.07 13.03
C GLY A 88 -6.24 -2.74 11.94
N THR A 89 -7.48 -3.02 12.32
CA THR A 89 -8.47 -3.62 11.43
C THR A 89 -9.54 -2.61 11.07
N LEU A 90 -10.04 -2.65 9.84
CA LEU A 90 -11.05 -1.73 9.31
C LEU A 90 -12.35 -2.48 9.07
N PHE A 91 -13.24 -2.53 10.08
CA PHE A 91 -14.56 -3.19 9.99
C PHE A 91 -15.42 -2.89 11.22
N ASP A 92 -16.71 -3.20 11.17
CA ASP A 92 -17.67 -2.71 12.17
C ASP A 92 -17.86 -3.66 13.37
N SER A 93 -17.95 -4.97 13.14
CA SER A 93 -18.30 -5.94 14.18
C SER A 93 -17.88 -7.37 13.83
N GLY A 94 -17.85 -8.23 14.84
CA GLY A 94 -17.48 -9.64 14.72
C GLY A 94 -15.98 -9.87 14.94
N GLY A 95 -15.55 -11.10 14.64
CA GLY A 95 -14.20 -11.57 14.95
C GLY A 95 -13.96 -11.79 16.44
N THR A 96 -12.87 -12.44 16.76
CA THR A 96 -12.47 -12.66 18.16
C THR A 96 -11.28 -11.75 18.45
N PRO A 97 -11.38 -10.85 19.42
CA PRO A 97 -10.27 -9.98 19.78
C PRO A 97 -9.07 -10.81 20.27
N LYS A 98 -7.86 -10.41 19.89
CA LYS A 98 -6.65 -11.06 20.36
C LYS A 98 -6.53 -10.96 21.86
N THR A 99 -5.87 -11.95 22.46
CA THR A 99 -5.46 -11.93 23.86
C THR A 99 -3.95 -11.78 23.94
N CYS A 100 -3.46 -11.08 24.95
CA CYS A 100 -2.04 -10.87 25.18
C CYS A 100 -1.62 -11.50 26.51
N ALA A 101 -0.38 -11.94 26.61
CA ALA A 101 0.18 -12.48 27.85
C ALA A 101 0.11 -11.47 29.01
N ASN A 102 0.26 -10.18 28.74
CA ASN A 102 0.03 -9.10 29.68
C ASN A 102 -1.16 -8.25 29.23
N PRO A 103 -2.33 -8.39 29.87
CA PRO A 103 -3.54 -7.63 29.49
C PRO A 103 -3.41 -6.10 29.65
N SER A 104 -2.54 -5.63 30.55
CA SER A 104 -2.37 -4.19 30.82
C SER A 104 -1.71 -3.41 29.69
N VAL A 105 -1.06 -4.12 28.75
CA VAL A 105 -0.42 -3.56 27.54
C VAL A 105 -0.96 -4.19 26.27
N CYS A 106 -2.17 -4.73 26.34
CA CYS A 106 -2.85 -5.37 25.21
C CYS A 106 -3.73 -4.37 24.50
N TYR A 107 -3.23 -3.82 23.40
CA TYR A 107 -4.00 -2.92 22.56
C TYR A 107 -4.63 -3.70 21.41
N VAL A 108 -5.93 -3.47 21.19
CA VAL A 108 -6.74 -4.14 20.15
C VAL A 108 -7.54 -3.09 19.42
N PHE A 109 -7.34 -2.95 18.12
CA PHE A 109 -7.90 -1.86 17.35
C PHE A 109 -8.90 -2.34 16.30
N ARG A 110 -10.08 -1.72 16.32
CA ARG A 110 -11.12 -1.92 15.31
C ARG A 110 -11.67 -0.56 14.89
N THR A 111 -11.20 -0.10 13.77
CA THR A 111 -11.68 1.13 13.14
C THR A 111 -12.99 0.84 12.41
N PRO A 112 -14.06 1.62 12.62
CA PRO A 112 -15.31 1.46 11.87
C PRO A 112 -15.09 1.55 10.36
N SER A 113 -15.78 0.72 9.57
CA SER A 113 -15.65 0.69 8.11
C SER A 113 -15.90 2.06 7.46
N THR A 114 -16.83 2.83 8.03
CA THR A 114 -17.15 4.18 7.55
C THR A 114 -15.98 5.15 7.59
N PHE A 115 -14.94 4.90 8.40
CA PHE A 115 -13.75 5.74 8.46
C PHE A 115 -12.79 5.47 7.29
N GLY A 116 -12.92 4.35 6.62
CA GLY A 116 -12.16 4.04 5.41
C GLY A 116 -12.32 5.11 4.32
N LYS A 117 -13.50 5.76 4.26
CA LYS A 117 -13.70 6.90 3.35
C LYS A 117 -12.69 8.04 3.57
N TYR A 118 -12.20 8.27 4.80
CA TYR A 118 -11.22 9.30 5.09
C TYR A 118 -9.86 8.99 4.44
N LEU A 119 -9.51 7.71 4.31
CA LEU A 119 -8.32 7.29 3.58
C LEU A 119 -8.47 7.58 2.07
N ALA A 120 -9.60 7.17 1.49
CA ALA A 120 -9.89 7.42 0.08
C ALA A 120 -9.98 8.92 -0.23
N ASP A 121 -10.72 9.67 0.61
CA ASP A 121 -10.87 11.12 0.49
C ASP A 121 -9.52 11.86 0.63
N SER A 122 -8.57 11.31 1.40
CA SER A 122 -7.22 11.87 1.56
C SER A 122 -6.23 11.43 0.47
N GLY A 123 -6.68 10.65 -0.52
CA GLY A 123 -5.88 10.30 -1.69
C GLY A 123 -4.89 9.15 -1.49
N PHE A 124 -5.10 8.29 -0.50
CA PHE A 124 -4.28 7.09 -0.35
C PHE A 124 -4.52 6.09 -1.48
N ASP A 125 -3.46 5.68 -2.14
CA ASP A 125 -3.48 4.72 -3.25
C ASP A 125 -3.24 3.30 -2.77
N VAL A 126 -2.34 3.12 -1.81
CA VAL A 126 -1.95 1.79 -1.32
C VAL A 126 -1.61 1.80 0.17
N MET A 127 -2.00 0.74 0.87
CA MET A 127 -1.76 0.55 2.29
C MET A 127 -0.88 -0.66 2.57
N SER A 128 0.08 -0.48 3.47
CA SER A 128 0.62 -1.61 4.23
C SER A 128 -0.43 -2.08 5.23
N ILE A 129 -0.67 -3.38 5.25
CA ILE A 129 -1.41 -4.07 6.32
C ILE A 129 -0.51 -5.09 7.04
N ALA A 130 0.83 -4.91 6.90
CA ALA A 130 1.84 -5.68 7.59
C ALA A 130 2.22 -4.99 8.91
N ASN A 131 1.54 -5.34 9.99
CA ASN A 131 1.81 -4.80 11.33
C ASN A 131 1.35 -5.75 12.45
N ASN A 132 1.62 -5.39 13.69
CA ASN A 132 1.25 -6.18 14.86
C ASN A 132 -0.25 -6.14 15.19
N HIS A 133 -1.03 -5.32 14.49
CA HIS A 133 -2.47 -5.17 14.67
C HIS A 133 -3.31 -5.78 13.55
N ASN A 134 -2.70 -6.30 12.48
CA ASN A 134 -3.43 -6.96 11.39
C ASN A 134 -4.27 -8.15 11.86
N GLY A 135 -3.84 -8.79 12.95
CA GLY A 135 -4.47 -9.96 13.55
C GLY A 135 -5.38 -9.69 14.75
N ASP A 136 -5.66 -8.44 15.06
CA ASP A 136 -6.40 -8.05 16.27
C ASP A 136 -7.77 -8.72 16.42
N PHE A 137 -8.43 -9.07 15.32
CA PHE A 137 -9.68 -9.81 15.28
C PHE A 137 -9.59 -11.08 14.43
N GLY A 138 -8.39 -11.67 14.36
CA GLY A 138 -8.14 -12.92 13.66
C GLY A 138 -8.38 -12.84 12.15
N ALA A 139 -8.75 -13.97 11.55
CA ALA A 139 -8.98 -14.07 10.11
C ALA A 139 -10.15 -13.19 9.62
N ILE A 140 -11.19 -13.04 10.45
CA ILE A 140 -12.37 -12.22 10.12
C ILE A 140 -11.95 -10.75 10.01
N GLY A 141 -11.18 -10.23 10.97
CA GLY A 141 -10.68 -8.86 10.94
C GLY A 141 -9.85 -8.58 9.68
N ARG A 142 -8.90 -9.48 9.35
CA ARG A 142 -8.10 -9.37 8.11
C ARG A 142 -8.96 -9.39 6.85
N GLN A 143 -9.90 -10.34 6.77
CA GLN A 143 -10.76 -10.46 5.59
C GLN A 143 -11.62 -9.21 5.39
N LYS A 144 -12.26 -8.74 6.47
CA LYS A 144 -13.11 -7.54 6.42
C LYS A 144 -12.33 -6.27 6.10
N THR A 145 -11.11 -6.14 6.62
CA THR A 145 -10.21 -5.04 6.28
C THR A 145 -9.92 -5.01 4.77
N LYS A 146 -9.60 -6.17 4.17
CA LYS A 146 -9.37 -6.28 2.73
C LYS A 146 -10.61 -5.90 1.93
N GLU A 147 -11.78 -6.46 2.27
CA GLU A 147 -13.06 -6.15 1.61
C GLU A 147 -13.36 -4.64 1.63
N ASN A 148 -13.12 -3.98 2.76
CA ASN A 148 -13.32 -2.53 2.87
C ASN A 148 -12.31 -1.74 2.02
N LEU A 149 -11.03 -2.10 2.03
CA LEU A 149 -10.03 -1.45 1.17
C LEU A 149 -10.35 -1.66 -0.32
N ASP A 150 -10.75 -2.87 -0.72
CA ASP A 150 -11.19 -3.18 -2.08
C ASP A 150 -12.37 -2.30 -2.51
N SER A 151 -13.37 -2.13 -1.63
CA SER A 151 -14.55 -1.30 -1.91
C SER A 151 -14.21 0.19 -2.09
N LEU A 152 -13.11 0.64 -1.50
CA LEU A 152 -12.60 2.00 -1.60
C LEU A 152 -11.60 2.19 -2.76
N GLY A 153 -11.26 1.11 -3.47
CA GLY A 153 -10.25 1.13 -4.54
C GLY A 153 -8.80 1.24 -4.04
N ILE A 154 -8.58 1.19 -2.73
CA ILE A 154 -7.25 1.30 -2.12
C ILE A 154 -6.55 -0.06 -2.22
N LYS A 155 -5.35 -0.08 -2.80
CA LYS A 155 -4.51 -1.28 -2.89
C LYS A 155 -3.87 -1.58 -1.53
N TYR A 156 -3.46 -2.83 -1.31
CA TYR A 156 -2.80 -3.22 -0.05
C TYR A 156 -1.87 -4.41 -0.25
N ALA A 157 -0.89 -4.52 0.66
CA ALA A 157 0.00 -5.66 0.72
C ALA A 157 0.52 -5.91 2.14
N GLY A 158 1.14 -7.09 2.34
CA GLY A 158 1.86 -7.44 3.56
C GLY A 158 1.33 -8.64 4.32
N LEU A 159 0.29 -9.34 3.82
CA LEU A 159 -0.23 -10.57 4.44
C LEU A 159 0.39 -11.82 3.80
N ALA A 160 1.03 -12.63 4.61
CA ALA A 160 1.66 -13.88 4.18
C ALA A 160 0.67 -14.84 3.51
N GLY A 161 1.09 -15.44 2.40
CA GLY A 161 0.35 -16.47 1.68
C GLY A 161 -0.90 -15.98 0.93
N THR A 162 -1.23 -14.67 1.02
CA THR A 162 -2.42 -14.14 0.34
C THR A 162 -2.14 -12.84 -0.43
N ASN A 163 -1.82 -11.77 0.25
CA ASN A 163 -1.57 -10.44 -0.32
C ASN A 163 -0.17 -9.97 0.08
N GLU A 164 0.86 -10.68 -0.36
CA GLU A 164 2.26 -10.39 0.01
C GLU A 164 2.76 -9.11 -0.66
N SER A 165 2.31 -8.90 -1.89
CA SER A 165 2.59 -7.73 -2.70
C SER A 165 1.41 -7.41 -3.61
N VAL A 166 1.42 -6.23 -4.22
CA VAL A 166 0.43 -5.82 -5.20
C VAL A 166 1.10 -5.04 -6.33
N ILE A 167 0.62 -5.25 -7.56
CA ILE A 167 0.96 -4.47 -8.72
C ILE A 167 -0.30 -3.73 -9.15
N PHE A 168 -0.18 -2.44 -9.43
CA PHE A 168 -1.28 -1.62 -9.90
C PHE A 168 -0.78 -0.55 -10.88
N GLU A 169 -1.70 0.01 -11.65
CA GLU A 169 -1.40 1.08 -12.59
C GLU A 169 -2.14 2.34 -12.18
N LYS A 170 -1.46 3.48 -12.27
CA LYS A 170 -2.04 4.81 -12.11
C LYS A 170 -1.38 5.77 -13.10
N ASP A 171 -2.21 6.49 -13.86
CA ASP A 171 -1.76 7.48 -14.87
C ASP A 171 -0.75 6.92 -15.89
N GLY A 172 -0.94 5.66 -16.30
CA GLY A 172 -0.10 4.99 -17.29
C GLY A 172 1.27 4.54 -16.73
N VAL A 173 1.46 4.57 -15.41
CA VAL A 173 2.65 4.04 -14.74
C VAL A 173 2.28 2.82 -13.90
N LYS A 174 3.05 1.76 -14.05
CA LYS A 174 2.90 0.54 -13.27
C LYS A 174 3.74 0.63 -12.01
N TYR A 175 3.13 0.37 -10.86
CA TYR A 175 3.75 0.39 -9.53
C TYR A 175 3.67 -0.98 -8.89
N GLY A 176 4.77 -1.36 -8.22
CA GLY A 176 4.81 -2.54 -7.37
C GLY A 176 4.97 -2.13 -5.90
N PHE A 177 4.17 -2.70 -5.02
CA PHE A 177 4.22 -2.43 -3.59
C PHE A 177 4.26 -3.74 -2.79
N ALA A 178 5.16 -3.80 -1.81
CA ALA A 178 5.26 -4.88 -0.83
C ALA A 178 5.46 -4.30 0.56
N ALA A 179 4.97 -5.00 1.57
CA ALA A 179 5.14 -4.60 2.96
C ALA A 179 5.51 -5.81 3.83
N PHE A 180 6.37 -5.56 4.80
CA PHE A 180 6.98 -6.60 5.62
C PHE A 180 6.92 -6.22 7.10
N ALA A 181 6.70 -7.20 7.97
CA ALA A 181 6.76 -7.02 9.42
C ALA A 181 7.20 -8.32 10.11
N PRO A 182 7.71 -8.28 11.35
CA PRO A 182 8.11 -9.48 12.08
C PRO A 182 6.93 -10.21 12.74
N ASN A 183 5.69 -9.83 12.46
CA ASN A 183 4.50 -10.26 13.18
C ASN A 183 3.80 -11.44 12.50
N ASN A 184 3.07 -12.24 13.28
CA ASN A 184 2.32 -13.38 12.76
C ASN A 184 1.28 -12.95 11.71
N GLY A 185 1.23 -13.69 10.59
CA GLY A 185 0.33 -13.44 9.48
C GLY A 185 0.78 -12.35 8.52
N THR A 186 1.96 -11.76 8.75
CA THR A 186 2.59 -10.82 7.79
C THR A 186 3.67 -11.52 6.99
N VAL A 187 4.06 -10.93 5.84
CA VAL A 187 5.29 -11.29 5.16
C VAL A 187 6.46 -10.94 6.08
N SER A 188 7.18 -11.96 6.55
CA SER A 188 8.18 -11.78 7.59
C SER A 188 9.41 -11.06 7.08
N ILE A 189 9.77 -9.95 7.71
CA ILE A 189 11.05 -9.26 7.47
C ILE A 189 12.26 -10.10 7.94
N ASN A 190 12.05 -11.09 8.81
CA ASN A 190 13.09 -11.97 9.31
C ASN A 190 13.37 -13.14 8.35
N ASP A 191 12.47 -13.44 7.41
CA ASP A 191 12.68 -14.38 6.31
C ASP A 191 13.20 -13.62 5.09
N ILE A 192 14.50 -13.38 5.09
CA ILE A 192 15.16 -12.56 4.07
C ILE A 192 15.05 -13.19 2.68
N GLU A 193 15.11 -14.51 2.57
CA GLU A 193 15.06 -15.18 1.27
C GLU A 193 13.65 -15.05 0.68
N HIS A 194 12.61 -15.28 1.46
CA HIS A 194 11.24 -15.07 1.00
C HIS A 194 10.97 -13.59 0.66
N ALA A 195 11.44 -12.67 1.50
CA ALA A 195 11.30 -11.22 1.22
C ALA A 195 11.97 -10.83 -0.11
N LYS A 196 13.15 -11.39 -0.42
CA LYS A 196 13.82 -11.19 -1.71
C LYS A 196 13.02 -11.75 -2.88
N GLU A 197 12.37 -12.91 -2.71
CA GLU A 197 11.50 -13.51 -3.74
C GLU A 197 10.31 -12.62 -4.04
N VAL A 198 9.62 -12.11 -3.01
CA VAL A 198 8.51 -11.18 -3.16
C VAL A 198 8.94 -9.95 -3.97
N VAL A 199 10.09 -9.36 -3.63
CA VAL A 199 10.65 -8.20 -4.35
C VAL A 199 11.05 -8.53 -5.79
N LYS A 200 11.66 -9.71 -6.04
CA LYS A 200 12.01 -10.15 -7.39
C LYS A 200 10.77 -10.33 -8.27
N ASN A 201 9.70 -10.90 -7.71
CA ASN A 201 8.44 -11.12 -8.43
C ASN A 201 7.78 -9.80 -8.83
N LEU A 202 7.86 -8.76 -8.00
CA LEU A 202 7.40 -7.41 -8.35
C LEU A 202 8.19 -6.80 -9.53
N LYS A 203 9.51 -7.07 -9.61
CA LYS A 203 10.37 -6.57 -10.70
C LYS A 203 10.16 -7.27 -12.03
N ALA A 204 9.71 -8.51 -12.01
CA ALA A 204 9.54 -9.34 -13.20
C ALA A 204 8.21 -9.05 -13.93
N ASN A 205 7.27 -8.37 -13.29
CA ASN A 205 5.93 -8.07 -13.79
C ASN A 205 5.69 -6.56 -13.96
#